data_46c29e424936894b922d4ebe51dd87a1
#
_entry.id   46c29e424936894b922d4ebe51dd87a1
#
_cell.length_a   1.000
_cell.length_b   1.000
_cell.length_c   1.000
_cell.angle_alpha   90.00
_cell.angle_beta   90.00
_cell.angle_gamma   90.00
#
_symmetry.space_group_name_H-M   'P 1'
#
loop_
_entity.id
_entity.type
_entity.pdbx_description
1 polymer ?
#
loop_
_entity_poly.entity_id
_entity_poly.type
_entity_poly.pdbx_seq_one_letter_code
_entity_poly.pdbx_strand_id
1 'polypeptide(L)'
;MNRTRKSARNFLFTLMSNVAAVMIGLAAQRIFIRILGLEYSGLNGLFSNVITMLSIMDLGVGEAVVFHMYKPLEEGDTESIRSLMAFYRRTFRIVAVLILIVGLCLIPVLPHLAKTTTADVNVTAVYILFLLDVVFSYILSYKRSILYADQKNYVVNIVHMGYLLAMNTGQLLMVLFTHNYYL
;
A
#
# COMPACT_ATOMS: atom_id res chain seq x y z
N MET A 1 8.55 12.22 33.55
CA MET A 1 9.16 10.89 33.20
C MET A 1 9.24 10.77 31.69
N ASN A 2 10.37 10.92 31.24
CA ASN A 2 11.11 10.94 29.96
C ASN A 2 10.34 10.75 28.65
N ARG A 3 10.07 11.87 27.97
CA ARG A 3 9.71 11.93 26.54
C ARG A 3 10.69 11.10 25.68
N THR A 4 12.00 11.22 25.97
CA THR A 4 13.08 10.47 25.30
C THR A 4 12.91 8.95 25.41
N ARG A 5 12.53 8.42 26.58
CA ARG A 5 12.34 6.99 26.79
C ARG A 5 11.10 6.45 26.04
N LYS A 6 10.03 7.23 25.95
CA LYS A 6 8.85 6.88 25.14
C LYS A 6 9.19 6.91 23.65
N SER A 7 9.91 7.92 23.19
CA SER A 7 10.38 8.04 21.81
C SER A 7 11.30 6.89 21.41
N ALA A 8 12.29 6.57 22.24
CA ALA A 8 13.21 5.45 22.01
C ALA A 8 12.46 4.10 21.93
N ARG A 9 11.49 3.88 22.83
CA ARG A 9 10.66 2.67 22.80
C ARG A 9 9.82 2.57 21.53
N ASN A 10 9.21 3.66 21.12
CA ASN A 10 8.43 3.70 19.87
C ASN A 10 9.33 3.47 18.65
N PHE A 11 10.51 4.05 18.63
CA PHE A 11 11.50 3.83 17.56
C PHE A 11 11.93 2.36 17.48
N LEU A 12 12.30 1.75 18.63
CA LEU A 12 12.68 0.34 18.69
C LEU A 12 11.53 -0.56 18.24
N PHE A 13 10.31 -0.28 18.70
CA PHE A 13 9.14 -1.05 18.28
C PHE A 13 8.90 -0.95 16.77
N THR A 14 8.97 0.24 16.19
CA THR A 14 8.84 0.45 14.75
C THR A 14 9.95 -0.27 13.98
N LEU A 15 11.18 -0.19 14.44
CA LEU A 15 12.33 -0.87 13.83
C LEU A 15 12.12 -2.40 13.84
N MET A 16 11.79 -2.96 15.00
CA MET A 16 11.54 -4.41 15.14
C MET A 16 10.35 -4.86 14.27
N SER A 17 9.29 -4.06 14.20
CA SER A 17 8.13 -4.34 13.36
C SER A 17 8.50 -4.35 11.87
N ASN A 18 9.31 -3.39 11.41
CA ASN A 18 9.76 -3.34 10.03
C ASN A 18 10.68 -4.53 9.68
N VAL A 19 11.62 -4.87 10.58
CA VAL A 19 12.48 -6.05 10.40
C VAL A 19 11.64 -7.33 10.33
N ALA A 20 10.68 -7.50 11.24
CA ALA A 20 9.78 -8.65 11.23
C ALA A 20 8.96 -8.72 9.93
N ALA A 21 8.43 -7.59 9.47
CA ALA A 21 7.68 -7.50 8.20
C ALA A 21 8.54 -7.93 7.00
N VAL A 22 9.80 -7.47 6.94
CA VAL A 22 10.74 -7.86 5.88
C VAL A 22 11.04 -9.36 5.94
N MET A 23 11.29 -9.91 7.11
CA MET A 23 11.55 -11.35 7.29
C MET A 23 10.36 -12.20 6.85
N ILE A 24 9.13 -11.81 7.25
CA ILE A 24 7.90 -12.49 6.85
C ILE A 24 7.72 -12.39 5.33
N GLY A 25 7.93 -11.21 4.74
CA GLY A 25 7.83 -11.01 3.30
C GLY A 25 8.83 -11.88 2.52
N LEU A 26 10.08 -11.97 2.96
CA LEU A 26 11.10 -12.81 2.33
C LEU A 26 10.74 -14.31 2.45
N ALA A 27 10.23 -14.74 3.60
CA ALA A 27 9.80 -16.12 3.79
C ALA A 27 8.60 -16.44 2.89
N ALA A 28 7.59 -15.58 2.83
CA ALA A 28 6.43 -15.72 1.96
C ALA A 28 6.83 -15.77 0.49
N GLN A 29 7.70 -14.85 0.04
CA GLN A 29 8.21 -14.81 -1.32
C GLN A 29 8.97 -16.08 -1.69
N ARG A 30 9.80 -16.62 -0.79
CA ARG A 30 10.52 -17.89 -1.02
C ARG A 30 9.56 -19.05 -1.21
N ILE A 31 8.52 -19.15 -0.39
CA ILE A 31 7.50 -20.20 -0.50
C ILE A 31 6.72 -20.03 -1.80
N PHE A 32 6.31 -18.81 -2.14
CA PHE A 32 5.62 -18.46 -3.37
C PHE A 32 6.40 -18.90 -4.61
N ILE A 33 7.69 -18.54 -4.68
CA ILE A 33 8.57 -18.94 -5.80
C ILE A 33 8.72 -20.46 -5.88
N ARG A 34 8.78 -21.15 -4.73
CA ARG A 34 8.95 -22.59 -4.69
C ARG A 34 7.73 -23.36 -5.19
N ILE A 35 6.53 -22.83 -4.98
CA ILE A 35 5.26 -23.48 -5.34
C ILE A 35 4.80 -23.09 -6.74
N LEU A 36 4.81 -21.81 -7.05
CA LEU A 36 4.28 -21.26 -8.32
C LEU A 36 5.36 -21.01 -9.36
N GLY A 37 6.61 -20.86 -8.95
CA GLY A 37 7.72 -20.59 -9.84
C GLY A 37 8.15 -19.12 -9.89
N LEU A 38 9.31 -18.91 -10.53
CA LEU A 38 9.94 -17.57 -10.62
C LEU A 38 9.16 -16.63 -11.54
N GLU A 39 8.48 -17.17 -12.55
CA GLU A 39 7.74 -16.36 -13.54
C GLU A 39 6.59 -15.58 -12.90
N TYR A 40 5.82 -16.22 -12.03
CA TYR A 40 4.74 -15.57 -11.30
C TYR A 40 5.25 -14.51 -10.32
N SER A 41 6.39 -14.76 -9.68
CA SER A 41 7.06 -13.76 -8.83
C SER A 41 7.55 -12.57 -9.66
N GLY A 42 8.03 -12.82 -10.87
CA GLY A 42 8.42 -11.79 -11.83
C GLY A 42 7.26 -10.91 -12.25
N LEU A 43 6.09 -11.49 -12.54
CA LEU A 43 4.86 -10.75 -12.83
C LEU A 43 4.42 -9.85 -11.66
N ASN A 44 4.41 -10.39 -10.44
CA ASN A 44 4.11 -9.60 -9.25
C ASN A 44 5.08 -8.42 -9.08
N GLY A 45 6.37 -8.64 -9.30
CA GLY A 45 7.38 -7.59 -9.26
C GLY A 45 7.15 -6.52 -10.33
N LEU A 46 6.84 -6.93 -11.56
CA LEU A 46 6.54 -6.04 -12.67
C LEU A 46 5.33 -5.15 -12.32
N PHE A 47 4.21 -5.74 -11.89
CA PHE A 47 3.02 -4.99 -11.54
C PHE A 47 3.24 -4.06 -10.36
N SER A 48 3.94 -4.52 -9.32
CA SER A 48 4.31 -3.67 -8.17
C SER A 48 5.15 -2.47 -8.59
N ASN A 49 6.10 -2.65 -9.51
CA ASN A 49 6.91 -1.56 -10.03
C ASN A 49 6.10 -0.56 -10.86
N VAL A 50 5.24 -1.04 -11.77
CA VAL A 50 4.35 -0.18 -12.57
C VAL A 50 3.44 0.64 -11.63
N ILE A 51 2.85 0.02 -10.62
CA ILE A 51 1.98 0.67 -9.65
C ILE A 51 2.76 1.67 -8.79
N THR A 52 3.99 1.35 -8.38
CA THR A 52 4.85 2.28 -7.65
C THR A 52 5.13 3.53 -8.50
N MET A 53 5.38 3.36 -9.80
CA MET A 53 5.52 4.50 -10.72
C MET A 53 4.24 5.35 -10.81
N LEU A 54 3.06 4.71 -10.85
CA LEU A 54 1.78 5.44 -10.83
C LEU A 54 1.58 6.19 -9.50
N SER A 55 2.05 5.63 -8.40
CA SER A 55 1.96 6.24 -7.06
C SER A 55 2.80 7.52 -6.91
N ILE A 56 3.78 7.76 -7.78
CA ILE A 56 4.53 9.03 -7.84
C ILE A 56 3.57 10.21 -8.11
N MET A 57 2.40 9.97 -8.70
CA MET A 57 1.39 11.00 -8.91
C MET A 57 0.84 11.59 -7.60
N ASP A 58 1.04 10.93 -6.46
CA ASP A 58 0.69 11.46 -5.13
C ASP A 58 1.62 12.62 -4.70
N LEU A 59 2.85 12.68 -5.20
CA LEU A 59 3.87 13.75 -5.09
C LEU A 59 3.75 14.64 -3.83
N GLY A 60 3.64 14.01 -2.66
CA GLY A 60 3.63 14.75 -1.39
C GLY A 60 2.26 15.33 -0.98
N VAL A 61 1.17 15.02 -1.68
CA VAL A 61 -0.18 15.43 -1.26
C VAL A 61 -0.46 14.95 0.16
N GLY A 62 -0.09 13.71 0.48
CA GLY A 62 -0.24 13.14 1.82
C GLY A 62 0.51 13.93 2.89
N GLU A 63 1.75 14.33 2.64
CA GLU A 63 2.57 15.11 3.58
C GLU A 63 2.05 16.54 3.75
N ALA A 64 1.65 17.19 2.66
CA ALA A 64 1.03 18.51 2.71
C ALA A 64 -0.25 18.51 3.55
N VAL A 65 -1.07 17.45 3.42
CA VAL A 65 -2.27 17.25 4.25
C VAL A 65 -1.93 17.21 5.73
N VAL A 66 -0.97 16.38 6.11
CA VAL A 66 -0.53 16.22 7.50
C VAL A 66 -0.04 17.56 8.06
N PHE A 67 0.77 18.29 7.28
CA PHE A 67 1.30 19.60 7.70
C PHE A 67 0.21 20.62 8.01
N HIS A 68 -0.79 20.73 7.14
CA HIS A 68 -1.89 21.69 7.34
C HIS A 68 -2.85 21.31 8.47
N MET A 69 -2.84 20.05 8.91
CA MET A 69 -3.67 19.58 10.01
C MET A 69 -3.08 19.85 11.40
N TYR A 70 -1.77 20.11 11.54
CA TYR A 70 -1.14 20.27 12.85
C TYR A 70 -1.77 21.41 13.67
N LYS A 71 -1.94 22.58 13.07
CA LYS A 71 -2.48 23.76 13.78
C LYS A 71 -3.93 23.57 14.21
N PRO A 72 -4.87 23.17 13.35
CA PRO A 72 -6.25 22.89 13.75
C PRO A 72 -6.38 21.81 14.83
N LEU A 73 -5.52 20.79 14.80
CA LEU A 73 -5.53 19.71 15.79
C LEU A 73 -5.04 20.23 17.17
N GLU A 74 -4.02 21.11 17.19
CA GLU A 74 -3.50 21.71 18.43
C GLU A 74 -4.50 22.67 19.06
N GLU A 75 -5.20 23.46 18.23
CA GLU A 75 -6.21 24.42 18.66
C GLU A 75 -7.57 23.77 18.98
N GLY A 76 -7.76 22.49 18.65
CA GLY A 76 -9.02 21.76 18.83
C GLY A 76 -10.15 22.27 17.91
N ASP A 77 -9.79 22.93 16.80
CA ASP A 77 -10.73 23.47 15.83
C ASP A 77 -11.33 22.37 14.95
N THR A 78 -12.43 21.81 15.44
CA THR A 78 -13.14 20.70 14.76
C THR A 78 -13.75 21.12 13.44
N GLU A 79 -14.10 22.38 13.24
CA GLU A 79 -14.68 22.89 12.00
C GLU A 79 -13.64 22.94 10.89
N SER A 80 -12.47 23.51 11.16
CA SER A 80 -11.34 23.51 10.23
C SER A 80 -10.86 22.09 9.90
N ILE A 81 -10.77 21.19 10.89
CA ILE A 81 -10.42 19.79 10.65
C ILE A 81 -11.42 19.14 9.70
N ARG A 82 -12.73 19.34 9.92
CA ARG A 82 -13.78 18.76 9.07
C ARG A 82 -13.72 19.29 7.63
N SER A 83 -13.50 20.58 7.48
CA SER A 83 -13.34 21.24 6.17
C SER A 83 -12.13 20.70 5.41
N LEU A 84 -10.96 20.65 6.06
CA LEU A 84 -9.74 20.09 5.51
C LEU A 84 -9.92 18.62 5.11
N MET A 85 -10.53 17.81 5.96
CA MET A 85 -10.80 16.40 5.64
C MET A 85 -11.72 16.21 4.43
N ALA A 86 -12.73 17.09 4.28
CA ALA A 86 -13.61 17.07 3.10
C ALA A 86 -12.84 17.44 1.82
N PHE A 87 -11.99 18.46 1.89
CA PHE A 87 -11.10 18.87 0.79
C PHE A 87 -10.16 17.74 0.39
N TYR A 88 -9.46 17.12 1.35
CA TYR A 88 -8.51 16.05 1.09
C TYR A 88 -9.17 14.78 0.56
N ARG A 89 -10.37 14.46 1.04
CA ARG A 89 -11.16 13.37 0.45
C ARG A 89 -11.37 13.59 -1.04
N ARG A 90 -11.67 14.83 -1.45
CA ARG A 90 -11.85 15.17 -2.88
C ARG A 90 -10.55 15.04 -3.64
N THR A 91 -9.46 15.57 -3.10
CA THR A 91 -8.12 15.51 -3.71
C THR A 91 -7.66 14.06 -3.92
N PHE A 92 -7.74 13.21 -2.89
CA PHE A 92 -7.36 11.80 -3.02
C PHE A 92 -8.24 11.03 -3.99
N ARG A 93 -9.52 11.38 -4.14
CA ARG A 93 -10.36 10.79 -5.17
C ARG A 93 -9.93 11.21 -6.58
N ILE A 94 -9.55 12.47 -6.77
CA ILE A 94 -9.02 12.94 -8.06
C ILE A 94 -7.74 12.18 -8.40
N VAL A 95 -6.81 12.04 -7.46
CA VAL A 95 -5.58 11.27 -7.65
C VAL A 95 -5.90 9.81 -7.97
N ALA A 96 -6.84 9.18 -7.27
CA ALA A 96 -7.25 7.80 -7.54
C ALA A 96 -7.82 7.63 -8.95
N VAL A 97 -8.63 8.59 -9.43
CA VAL A 97 -9.16 8.58 -10.80
C VAL A 97 -8.05 8.77 -11.83
N LEU A 98 -7.09 9.66 -11.57
CA LEU A 98 -5.93 9.85 -12.45
C LEU A 98 -5.09 8.57 -12.54
N ILE A 99 -4.81 7.91 -11.41
CA ILE A 99 -4.10 6.62 -11.37
C ILE A 99 -4.88 5.57 -12.17
N LEU A 100 -6.20 5.51 -12.02
CA LEU A 100 -7.04 4.58 -12.78
C LEU A 100 -6.94 4.83 -14.28
N ILE A 101 -7.08 6.08 -14.73
CA ILE A 101 -7.02 6.45 -16.15
C ILE A 101 -5.65 6.09 -16.73
N VAL A 102 -4.56 6.54 -16.09
CA VAL A 102 -3.20 6.27 -16.57
C VAL A 102 -2.90 4.77 -16.53
N GLY A 103 -3.34 4.08 -15.46
CA GLY A 103 -3.20 2.63 -15.35
C GLY A 103 -3.93 1.89 -16.47
N LEU A 104 -5.15 2.28 -16.83
CA LEU A 104 -5.88 1.69 -17.96
C LEU A 104 -5.19 1.97 -19.30
N CYS A 105 -4.60 3.16 -19.49
CA CYS A 105 -3.83 3.50 -20.68
C CYS A 105 -2.54 2.65 -20.82
N LEU A 106 -2.03 2.05 -19.75
CA LEU A 106 -0.87 1.16 -19.79
C LEU A 106 -1.23 -0.28 -20.20
N ILE A 107 -2.50 -0.68 -20.21
CA ILE A 107 -2.92 -2.05 -20.56
C ILE A 107 -2.34 -2.50 -21.91
N PRO A 108 -2.39 -1.72 -23.00
CA PRO A 108 -1.84 -2.15 -24.29
C PRO A 108 -0.31 -2.32 -24.29
N VAL A 109 0.40 -1.74 -23.33
CA VAL A 109 1.86 -1.86 -23.19
C VAL A 109 2.26 -3.12 -22.41
N LEU A 110 1.38 -3.65 -21.56
CA LEU A 110 1.65 -4.82 -20.71
C LEU A 110 2.14 -6.05 -21.47
N PRO A 111 1.56 -6.45 -22.63
CA PRO A 111 2.05 -7.61 -23.37
C PRO A 111 3.50 -7.44 -23.85
N HIS A 112 3.95 -6.20 -24.07
CA HIS A 112 5.34 -5.92 -24.46
C HIS A 112 6.30 -6.01 -23.27
N LEU A 113 5.83 -5.67 -22.07
CA LEU A 113 6.61 -5.76 -20.83
C LEU A 113 6.67 -7.19 -20.29
N ALA A 114 5.61 -7.98 -20.51
CA ALA A 114 5.49 -9.35 -20.03
C ALA A 114 5.92 -10.43 -21.07
N LYS A 115 6.63 -10.04 -22.12
CA LYS A 115 7.02 -10.91 -23.25
C LYS A 115 7.78 -12.20 -22.88
N THR A 116 8.36 -12.28 -21.70
CA THR A 116 9.15 -13.42 -21.23
C THR A 116 8.35 -14.39 -20.37
N THR A 117 7.07 -14.12 -20.15
CA THR A 117 6.25 -14.95 -19.28
C THR A 117 5.57 -16.05 -20.07
N THR A 118 5.96 -17.30 -19.83
CA THR A 118 5.28 -18.50 -20.34
C THR A 118 4.14 -18.96 -19.44
N ALA A 119 3.89 -18.23 -18.35
CA ALA A 119 2.83 -18.53 -17.41
C ALA A 119 1.46 -18.46 -18.10
N ASP A 120 0.66 -19.48 -17.90
CA ASP A 120 -0.70 -19.64 -18.47
C ASP A 120 -1.72 -18.73 -17.70
N VAL A 121 -1.40 -17.43 -17.63
CA VAL A 121 -2.11 -16.44 -16.83
C VAL A 121 -2.58 -15.28 -17.71
N ASN A 122 -3.81 -14.86 -17.50
CA ASN A 122 -4.29 -13.62 -18.10
C ASN A 122 -3.65 -12.40 -17.40
N VAL A 123 -2.49 -11.99 -17.94
CA VAL A 123 -1.67 -10.86 -17.44
C VAL A 123 -2.51 -9.59 -17.23
N THR A 124 -3.44 -9.32 -18.14
CA THR A 124 -4.33 -8.15 -18.06
C THR A 124 -5.29 -8.24 -16.87
N ALA A 125 -5.87 -9.40 -16.62
CA ALA A 125 -6.80 -9.58 -15.50
C ALA A 125 -6.09 -9.36 -14.15
N VAL A 126 -4.92 -9.95 -13.99
CA VAL A 126 -4.12 -9.77 -12.78
C VAL A 126 -3.69 -8.31 -12.60
N TYR A 127 -3.24 -7.65 -13.66
CA TYR A 127 -2.91 -6.23 -13.60
C TYR A 127 -4.07 -5.36 -13.16
N ILE A 128 -5.29 -5.62 -13.69
CA ILE A 128 -6.49 -4.88 -13.28
C ILE A 128 -6.78 -5.06 -11.80
N LEU A 129 -6.59 -6.27 -11.23
CA LEU A 129 -6.76 -6.50 -9.79
C LEU A 129 -5.77 -5.65 -8.98
N PHE A 130 -4.49 -5.63 -9.37
CA PHE A 130 -3.48 -4.77 -8.74
C PHE A 130 -3.82 -3.28 -8.85
N LEU A 131 -4.28 -2.84 -10.03
CA LEU A 131 -4.68 -1.46 -10.25
C LEU A 131 -5.86 -1.06 -9.36
N LEU A 132 -6.87 -1.92 -9.24
CA LEU A 132 -8.03 -1.69 -8.39
C LEU A 132 -7.63 -1.62 -6.90
N ASP A 133 -6.75 -2.50 -6.43
CA ASP A 133 -6.25 -2.47 -5.05
C ASP A 133 -5.64 -1.10 -4.72
N VAL A 134 -4.81 -0.57 -5.60
CA VAL A 134 -4.20 0.76 -5.43
C VAL A 134 -5.23 1.88 -5.46
N VAL A 135 -6.14 1.86 -6.42
CA VAL A 135 -7.21 2.88 -6.52
C VAL A 135 -8.06 2.91 -5.23
N PHE A 136 -8.45 1.75 -4.71
CA PHE A 136 -9.18 1.65 -3.43
C PHE A 136 -8.33 2.15 -2.25
N SER A 137 -7.05 1.81 -2.22
CA SER A 137 -6.11 2.30 -1.20
C SER A 137 -6.04 3.83 -1.19
N TYR A 138 -5.99 4.47 -2.36
CA TYR A 138 -5.98 5.93 -2.47
C TYR A 138 -7.30 6.57 -2.02
N ILE A 139 -8.44 6.00 -2.38
CA ILE A 139 -9.76 6.50 -1.94
C ILE A 139 -9.86 6.57 -0.41
N LEU A 140 -9.20 5.66 0.31
CA LEU A 140 -9.22 5.58 1.77
C LEU A 140 -8.05 6.31 2.45
N SER A 141 -7.04 6.73 1.70
CA SER A 141 -5.76 7.26 2.21
C SER A 141 -5.93 8.52 3.08
N TYR A 142 -6.91 9.39 2.77
CA TYR A 142 -7.17 10.59 3.55
C TYR A 142 -7.45 10.32 5.04
N LYS A 143 -8.00 9.14 5.37
CA LYS A 143 -8.26 8.76 6.77
C LYS A 143 -6.99 8.48 7.56
N ARG A 144 -5.93 8.02 6.90
CA ARG A 144 -4.62 7.79 7.53
C ARG A 144 -3.93 9.10 7.88
N SER A 145 -4.12 10.13 7.05
CA SER A 145 -3.47 11.42 7.23
C SER A 145 -3.80 12.09 8.57
N ILE A 146 -5.04 11.94 9.08
CA ILE A 146 -5.40 12.49 10.40
C ILE A 146 -4.65 11.77 11.54
N LEU A 147 -4.43 10.46 11.42
CA LEU A 147 -3.68 9.69 12.42
C LEU A 147 -2.20 10.08 12.43
N TYR A 148 -1.63 10.40 11.26
CA TYR A 148 -0.27 10.92 11.14
C TYR A 148 -0.16 12.31 11.76
N ALA A 149 -1.12 13.20 11.48
CA ALA A 149 -1.15 14.54 12.04
C ALA A 149 -1.33 14.54 13.57
N ASP A 150 -2.12 13.61 14.12
CA ASP A 150 -2.30 13.41 15.57
C ASP A 150 -1.15 12.62 16.22
N GLN A 151 -0.03 12.45 15.52
CA GLN A 151 1.16 11.72 15.99
C GLN A 151 0.87 10.27 16.45
N LYS A 152 -0.22 9.67 15.97
CA LYS A 152 -0.62 8.28 16.28
C LYS A 152 -0.10 7.27 15.25
N ASN A 153 1.13 7.47 14.78
CA ASN A 153 1.79 6.60 13.80
C ASN A 153 1.83 5.13 14.23
N TYR A 154 1.89 4.88 15.55
CA TYR A 154 1.87 3.52 16.07
C TYR A 154 0.58 2.75 15.73
N VAL A 155 -0.57 3.45 15.71
CA VAL A 155 -1.85 2.83 15.32
C VAL A 155 -1.81 2.41 13.85
N VAL A 156 -1.33 3.30 12.98
CA VAL A 156 -1.20 3.01 11.54
C VAL A 156 -0.26 1.82 11.32
N ASN A 157 0.88 1.78 12.04
CA ASN A 157 1.84 0.69 11.94
C ASN A 157 1.26 -0.64 12.43
N ILE A 158 0.50 -0.65 13.54
CA ILE A 158 -0.15 -1.89 14.06
C ILE A 158 -1.16 -2.41 13.04
N VAL A 159 -2.01 -1.53 12.50
CA VAL A 159 -3.00 -1.92 11.47
C VAL A 159 -2.29 -2.43 10.21
N HIS A 160 -1.23 -1.77 9.77
CA HIS A 160 -0.45 -2.19 8.60
C HIS A 160 0.23 -3.55 8.82
N MET A 161 0.80 -3.80 10.02
CA MET A 161 1.34 -5.11 10.38
C MET A 161 0.27 -6.20 10.37
N GLY A 162 -0.89 -5.93 10.96
CA GLY A 162 -2.02 -6.86 10.93
C GLY A 162 -2.47 -7.18 9.50
N TYR A 163 -2.55 -6.17 8.65
CA TYR A 163 -2.83 -6.33 7.22
C TYR A 163 -1.78 -7.19 6.51
N LEU A 164 -0.48 -6.91 6.70
CA LEU A 164 0.60 -7.70 6.09
C LEU A 164 0.58 -9.16 6.54
N LEU A 165 0.35 -9.41 7.83
CA LEU A 165 0.22 -10.77 8.36
C LEU A 165 -0.97 -11.50 7.75
N ALA A 166 -2.13 -10.85 7.71
CA ALA A 166 -3.35 -11.44 7.13
C ALA A 166 -3.17 -11.73 5.64
N MET A 167 -2.61 -10.79 4.88
CA MET A 167 -2.33 -10.96 3.44
C MET A 167 -1.34 -12.09 3.18
N ASN A 168 -0.18 -12.09 3.85
CA ASN A 168 0.82 -13.13 3.64
C ASN A 168 0.30 -14.52 4.06
N THR A 169 -0.42 -14.60 5.20
CA THR A 169 -1.02 -15.86 5.66
C THR A 169 -2.10 -16.33 4.70
N GLY A 170 -2.99 -15.44 4.28
CA GLY A 170 -4.04 -15.73 3.30
C GLY A 170 -3.47 -16.21 1.97
N GLN A 171 -2.47 -15.51 1.44
CA GLN A 171 -1.77 -15.89 0.21
C GLN A 171 -1.11 -17.26 0.32
N LEU A 172 -0.41 -17.53 1.43
CA LEU A 172 0.22 -18.83 1.66
C LEU A 172 -0.81 -19.95 1.75
N LEU A 173 -1.90 -19.75 2.48
CA LEU A 173 -2.98 -20.74 2.58
C LEU A 173 -3.62 -21.00 1.22
N MET A 174 -3.95 -19.96 0.46
CA MET A 174 -4.51 -20.10 -0.89
C MET A 174 -3.58 -20.87 -1.80
N VAL A 175 -2.29 -20.53 -1.84
CA VAL A 175 -1.29 -21.20 -2.67
C VAL A 175 -1.10 -22.67 -2.27
N LEU A 176 -1.12 -22.98 -0.96
CA LEU A 176 -0.98 -24.34 -0.46
C LEU A 176 -2.19 -25.22 -0.77
N PHE A 177 -3.41 -24.66 -0.72
CA PHE A 177 -4.63 -25.42 -0.95
C PHE A 177 -5.03 -25.53 -2.41
N THR A 178 -4.80 -24.50 -3.21
CA THR A 178 -5.32 -24.44 -4.58
C THR A 178 -4.26 -24.58 -5.66
N HIS A 179 -2.98 -24.35 -5.35
CA HIS A 179 -1.89 -24.29 -6.34
C HIS A 179 -2.21 -23.36 -7.52
N ASN A 180 -3.11 -22.38 -7.31
CA ASN A 180 -3.62 -21.48 -8.34
C ASN A 180 -3.18 -20.04 -8.05
N TYR A 181 -2.72 -19.36 -9.10
CA TYR A 181 -2.23 -17.97 -9.01
C TYR A 181 -3.34 -16.93 -8.93
N TYR A 182 -4.54 -17.25 -9.45
CA TYR A 182 -5.65 -16.27 -9.52
C TYR A 182 -6.39 -16.05 -8.19
N LEU A 183 -6.15 -16.83 -7.18
CA LEU A 183 -6.75 -16.73 -5.85
C LEU A 183 -5.80 -16.12 -4.84
#